data_64cc92a7a928b318961ca789872ded98
#
_entry.id   64cc92a7a928b318961ca789872ded98
#
_cell.length_a   1.000
_cell.length_b   1.000
_cell.length_c   1.000
_cell.angle_alpha   90.00
_cell.angle_beta   90.00
_cell.angle_gamma   90.00
#
_symmetry.space_group_name_H-M   'P 1'
#
loop_
_entity.id
_entity.type
_entity.pdbx_description
1 polymer ?
#
loop_
_entity_poly.entity_id
_entity_poly.type
_entity_poly.pdbx_seq_one_letter_code
_entity_poly.pdbx_strand_id
1 'polypeptide(L)'
;MVVWDRRMLGFDLGGNHPLHPLRWELTWLLAQTLCVVDDFDILEPEQADVDTLGLVHTLAYIDAVRRASRPGFRFSVGHGLGTADNPIFPGMHQNAALIAGGSVAAGRAIAHREVDRAVNFCGGLHHAMADSASGFCVYNDAALAIAALASGGRGAQGGLCGR
;
A
#
# COMPACT_ATOMS: atom_id res chain seq x y z
N MET A 1 11.65 1.57 12.70
CA MET A 1 11.13 2.48 11.64
C MET A 1 9.61 2.46 11.66
N VAL A 2 8.99 3.61 11.47
CA VAL A 2 7.54 3.75 11.30
C VAL A 2 7.28 4.39 9.94
N VAL A 3 6.43 3.77 9.12
CA VAL A 3 5.97 4.34 7.85
C VAL A 3 4.77 5.22 8.15
N TRP A 4 4.91 6.51 7.88
CA TRP A 4 3.84 7.47 8.08
C TRP A 4 3.98 8.67 7.15
N ASP A 5 2.87 9.05 6.55
CA ASP A 5 2.70 10.30 5.83
C ASP A 5 1.23 10.68 5.85
N ARG A 6 0.93 11.96 6.10
CA ARG A 6 -0.45 12.45 6.12
C ARG A 6 -1.19 12.24 4.78
N ARG A 7 -0.46 12.14 3.66
CA ARG A 7 -1.03 11.81 2.35
C ARG A 7 -1.75 10.47 2.34
N MET A 8 -1.36 9.51 3.19
CA MET A 8 -2.01 8.19 3.30
C MET A 8 -3.46 8.28 3.77
N LEU A 9 -3.83 9.35 4.50
CA LEU A 9 -5.20 9.62 4.94
C LEU A 9 -6.15 9.93 3.76
N GLY A 10 -5.62 10.15 2.56
CA GLY A 10 -6.40 10.26 1.34
C GLY A 10 -7.05 8.95 0.87
N PHE A 11 -6.69 7.79 1.46
CA PHE A 11 -7.40 6.54 1.25
C PHE A 11 -8.69 6.56 2.06
N ASP A 12 -9.72 7.20 1.49
CA ASP A 12 -11.02 7.43 2.14
C ASP A 12 -12.15 6.81 1.32
N LEU A 13 -12.68 5.72 1.83
CA LEU A 13 -13.81 5.00 1.22
C LEU A 13 -15.15 5.73 1.41
N GLY A 14 -15.15 6.84 2.14
CA GLY A 14 -16.25 7.78 2.28
C GLY A 14 -17.34 7.36 3.27
N GLY A 15 -18.23 8.30 3.57
CA GLY A 15 -19.44 8.05 4.37
C GLY A 15 -19.15 7.48 5.76
N ASN A 16 -19.94 6.48 6.14
CA ASN A 16 -19.79 5.74 7.40
C ASN A 16 -19.05 4.41 7.20
N HIS A 17 -18.12 4.37 6.22
CA HIS A 17 -17.38 3.15 5.95
C HIS A 17 -16.53 2.73 7.17
N PRO A 18 -16.49 1.42 7.53
CA PRO A 18 -15.75 0.95 8.71
C PRO A 18 -14.25 1.28 8.68
N LEU A 19 -13.64 1.27 7.49
CA LEU A 19 -12.26 1.71 7.28
C LEU A 19 -12.27 3.21 6.98
N HIS A 20 -12.22 4.02 8.05
CA HIS A 20 -12.19 5.48 7.95
C HIS A 20 -10.80 6.01 8.30
N PRO A 21 -10.24 6.98 7.53
CA PRO A 21 -8.88 7.51 7.74
C PRO A 21 -8.63 8.06 9.15
N LEU A 22 -9.66 8.57 9.80
CA LEU A 22 -9.59 9.06 11.18
C LEU A 22 -9.01 8.01 12.15
N ARG A 23 -9.21 6.70 11.89
CA ARG A 23 -8.65 5.63 12.72
C ARG A 23 -7.12 5.65 12.69
N TRP A 24 -6.53 5.86 11.52
CA TRP A 24 -5.08 5.97 11.34
C TRP A 24 -4.55 7.27 11.94
N GLU A 25 -5.25 8.39 11.71
CA GLU A 25 -4.87 9.69 12.28
C GLU A 25 -4.87 9.64 13.82
N LEU A 26 -5.93 9.10 14.43
CA LEU A 26 -6.01 8.95 15.88
C LEU A 26 -4.95 7.98 16.43
N THR A 27 -4.65 6.89 15.72
CA THR A 27 -3.58 5.96 16.10
C THR A 27 -2.23 6.67 16.10
N TRP A 28 -1.95 7.45 15.05
CA TRP A 28 -0.73 8.23 14.96
C TRP A 28 -0.62 9.27 16.08
N LEU A 29 -1.67 10.07 16.29
CA LEU A 29 -1.71 11.07 17.36
C LEU A 29 -1.54 10.44 18.74
N LEU A 30 -2.16 9.29 19.00
CA LEU A 30 -2.00 8.57 20.24
C LEU A 30 -0.55 8.09 20.43
N ALA A 31 0.05 7.51 19.40
CA ALA A 31 1.44 7.05 19.43
C ALA A 31 2.41 8.21 19.72
N GLN A 32 2.19 9.39 19.13
CA GLN A 32 2.97 10.60 19.44
C GLN A 32 2.73 11.07 20.88
N THR A 33 1.47 11.14 21.33
CA THR A 33 1.12 11.61 22.69
C THR A 33 1.73 10.72 23.77
N LEU A 34 1.84 9.42 23.50
CA LEU A 34 2.46 8.45 24.40
C LEU A 34 3.98 8.32 24.20
N CYS A 35 4.59 9.15 23.35
CA CYS A 35 6.02 9.11 23.03
C CYS A 35 6.50 7.73 22.52
N VAL A 36 5.61 6.93 21.94
CA VAL A 36 5.94 5.58 21.45
C VAL A 36 6.77 5.63 20.17
N VAL A 37 6.66 6.72 19.42
CA VAL A 37 7.30 6.89 18.11
C VAL A 37 8.53 7.81 18.13
N ASP A 38 8.86 8.43 19.27
CA ASP A 38 9.91 9.45 19.36
C ASP A 38 11.31 8.91 19.04
N ASP A 39 11.56 7.62 19.35
CA ASP A 39 12.84 6.95 19.09
C ASP A 39 12.89 6.23 17.74
N PHE A 40 11.87 6.37 16.89
CA PHE A 40 11.82 5.70 15.61
C PHE A 40 12.05 6.63 14.44
N ASP A 41 12.79 6.16 13.44
CA ASP A 41 12.87 6.81 12.14
C ASP A 41 11.50 6.78 11.45
N ILE A 42 11.05 7.93 10.97
CA ILE A 42 9.82 8.05 10.20
C ILE A 42 10.16 7.98 8.72
N LEU A 43 9.60 6.99 8.04
CA LEU A 43 9.68 6.84 6.59
C LEU A 43 8.46 7.45 5.93
N GLU A 44 8.65 8.51 5.16
CA GLU A 44 7.66 9.05 4.24
C GLU A 44 7.65 8.20 2.97
N PRO A 45 6.55 7.48 2.65
CA PRO A 45 6.54 6.56 1.53
C PRO A 45 6.39 7.26 0.18
N GLU A 46 6.93 6.63 -0.86
CA GLU A 46 6.61 6.91 -2.25
C GLU A 46 5.56 5.92 -2.77
N GLN A 47 4.83 6.32 -3.81
CA GLN A 47 3.85 5.44 -4.44
C GLN A 47 4.56 4.25 -5.10
N ALA A 48 4.05 3.04 -4.87
CA ALA A 48 4.48 1.87 -5.65
C ALA A 48 4.20 2.11 -7.14
N ASP A 49 5.22 1.93 -7.96
CA ASP A 49 5.11 2.03 -9.41
C ASP A 49 4.37 0.81 -10.00
N VAL A 50 4.10 0.88 -11.31
CA VAL A 50 3.38 -0.19 -12.01
C VAL A 50 4.14 -1.51 -11.98
N ASP A 51 5.45 -1.47 -12.06
CA ASP A 51 6.29 -2.66 -12.06
C ASP A 51 6.25 -3.34 -10.68
N THR A 52 6.32 -2.56 -9.62
CA THR A 52 6.14 -3.07 -8.25
C THR A 52 4.73 -3.62 -8.03
N LEU A 53 3.68 -2.89 -8.43
CA LEU A 53 2.29 -3.37 -8.33
C LEU A 53 2.07 -4.63 -9.16
N GLY A 54 2.73 -4.73 -10.33
CA GLY A 54 2.69 -5.87 -11.23
C GLY A 54 3.30 -7.16 -10.67
N LEU A 55 4.03 -7.11 -9.55
CA LEU A 55 4.51 -8.32 -8.86
C LEU A 55 3.37 -9.17 -8.31
N VAL A 56 2.22 -8.59 -8.02
CA VAL A 56 1.05 -9.25 -7.43
C VAL A 56 -0.20 -9.05 -8.26
N HIS A 57 -0.40 -7.85 -8.81
CA HIS A 57 -1.63 -7.48 -9.50
C HIS A 57 -1.49 -7.52 -11.01
N THR A 58 -2.57 -7.91 -11.71
CA THR A 58 -2.60 -7.87 -13.18
C THR A 58 -2.62 -6.43 -13.69
N LEU A 59 -1.97 -6.20 -14.84
CA LEU A 59 -1.97 -4.88 -15.48
C LEU A 59 -3.39 -4.39 -15.82
N ALA A 60 -4.30 -5.30 -16.18
CA ALA A 60 -5.70 -4.99 -16.45
C ALA A 60 -6.41 -4.44 -15.19
N TYR A 61 -6.14 -5.03 -14.03
CA TYR A 61 -6.67 -4.56 -12.75
C TYR A 61 -6.09 -3.19 -12.36
N ILE A 62 -4.77 -3.02 -12.43
CA ILE A 62 -4.11 -1.74 -12.14
C ILE A 62 -4.70 -0.62 -13.03
N ASP A 63 -4.92 -0.89 -14.32
CA ASP A 63 -5.55 0.06 -15.22
C ASP A 63 -7.02 0.34 -14.86
N ALA A 64 -7.78 -0.66 -14.43
CA ALA A 64 -9.13 -0.48 -13.92
C ALA A 64 -9.17 0.43 -12.69
N VAL A 65 -8.27 0.24 -11.72
CA VAL A 65 -8.14 1.11 -10.54
C VAL A 65 -7.77 2.53 -10.94
N ARG A 66 -6.84 2.71 -11.89
CA ARG A 66 -6.47 4.04 -12.43
C ARG A 66 -7.64 4.76 -13.07
N ARG A 67 -8.46 4.05 -13.85
CA ARG A 67 -9.68 4.64 -14.44
C ARG A 67 -10.69 5.03 -13.36
N ALA A 68 -10.91 4.15 -12.38
CA ALA A 68 -11.81 4.39 -11.25
C ALA A 68 -11.39 5.60 -10.39
N SER A 69 -10.08 5.88 -10.32
CA SER A 69 -9.50 6.99 -9.54
C SER A 69 -9.80 8.39 -10.11
N ARG A 70 -10.30 8.48 -11.36
CA ARG A 70 -10.50 9.77 -12.02
C ARG A 70 -11.63 10.55 -11.36
N PRO A 71 -11.49 11.87 -11.18
CA PRO A 71 -12.57 12.69 -10.67
C PRO A 71 -13.86 12.55 -11.50
N GLY A 72 -14.97 12.38 -10.81
CA GLY A 72 -16.28 12.23 -11.46
C GLY A 72 -16.60 10.84 -12.00
N PHE A 73 -15.67 9.89 -11.92
CA PHE A 73 -15.94 8.50 -12.28
C PHE A 73 -16.95 7.88 -11.29
N ARG A 74 -18.04 7.30 -11.79
CA ARG A 74 -19.15 6.77 -10.97
C ARG A 74 -19.62 5.38 -11.37
N PHE A 75 -18.97 4.77 -12.36
CA PHE A 75 -19.42 3.49 -12.87
C PHE A 75 -18.55 2.35 -12.32
N SER A 76 -19.18 1.22 -11.99
CA SER A 76 -18.42 0.01 -11.70
C SER A 76 -17.61 -0.40 -12.95
N VAL A 77 -16.34 -0.68 -12.74
CA VAL A 77 -15.45 -1.19 -13.80
C VAL A 77 -15.23 -2.70 -13.71
N GLY A 78 -16.00 -3.39 -12.89
CA GLY A 78 -15.71 -4.76 -12.49
C GLY A 78 -14.57 -4.83 -11.47
N HIS A 79 -13.92 -5.96 -11.36
CA HIS A 79 -12.78 -6.15 -10.46
C HIS A 79 -13.07 -5.84 -8.97
N GLY A 80 -14.32 -6.02 -8.52
CA GLY A 80 -14.71 -5.73 -7.14
C GLY A 80 -14.80 -4.23 -6.78
N LEU A 81 -14.54 -3.33 -7.73
CA LEU A 81 -14.59 -1.88 -7.55
C LEU A 81 -16.01 -1.34 -7.69
N GLY A 82 -16.36 -0.32 -6.89
CA GLY A 82 -17.69 0.32 -6.91
C GLY A 82 -18.75 -0.48 -6.13
N THR A 83 -18.37 -1.41 -5.32
CA THR A 83 -19.24 -2.14 -4.38
C THR A 83 -19.39 -1.35 -3.07
N ALA A 84 -20.32 -1.78 -2.21
CA ALA A 84 -20.43 -1.22 -0.86
C ALA A 84 -19.16 -1.44 -0.02
N ASP A 85 -18.47 -2.55 -0.27
CA ASP A 85 -17.22 -2.94 0.39
C ASP A 85 -16.02 -2.15 -0.11
N ASN A 86 -16.00 -1.84 -1.41
CA ASN A 86 -14.91 -1.13 -2.07
C ASN A 86 -15.46 0.01 -2.94
N PRO A 87 -16.02 1.06 -2.32
CA PRO A 87 -16.53 2.20 -3.06
C PRO A 87 -15.42 2.94 -3.80
N ILE A 88 -15.76 3.47 -4.98
CA ILE A 88 -14.83 4.26 -5.78
C ILE A 88 -14.72 5.68 -5.22
N PHE A 89 -13.51 6.17 -5.11
CA PHE A 89 -13.22 7.54 -4.69
C PHE A 89 -12.10 8.17 -5.54
N PRO A 90 -12.09 9.51 -5.70
CA PRO A 90 -11.04 10.20 -6.43
C PRO A 90 -9.66 9.97 -5.79
N GLY A 91 -8.65 9.66 -6.60
CA GLY A 91 -7.31 9.40 -6.10
C GLY A 91 -7.10 8.00 -5.50
N MET A 92 -8.06 7.08 -5.67
CA MET A 92 -7.98 5.71 -5.16
C MET A 92 -6.65 5.02 -5.51
N HIS A 93 -6.22 5.11 -6.77
CA HIS A 93 -4.95 4.51 -7.21
C HIS A 93 -3.76 5.10 -6.46
N GLN A 94 -3.66 6.43 -6.42
CA GLN A 94 -2.54 7.15 -5.81
C GLN A 94 -2.40 6.83 -4.32
N ASN A 95 -3.51 6.85 -3.60
CA ASN A 95 -3.52 6.58 -2.17
C ASN A 95 -3.26 5.11 -1.85
N ALA A 96 -3.85 4.17 -2.60
CA ALA A 96 -3.58 2.74 -2.43
C ALA A 96 -2.12 2.40 -2.79
N ALA A 97 -1.57 3.00 -3.86
CA ALA A 97 -0.17 2.80 -4.25
C ALA A 97 0.80 3.40 -3.22
N LEU A 98 0.43 4.51 -2.56
CA LEU A 98 1.24 5.11 -1.49
C LEU A 98 1.34 4.18 -0.28
N ILE A 99 0.22 3.60 0.16
CA ILE A 99 0.19 2.64 1.26
C ILE A 99 1.02 1.39 0.91
N ALA A 100 0.83 0.85 -0.31
CA ALA A 100 1.58 -0.30 -0.79
C ALA A 100 3.09 -0.02 -0.89
N GLY A 101 3.46 1.15 -1.40
CA GLY A 101 4.85 1.59 -1.48
C GLY A 101 5.51 1.68 -0.11
N GLY A 102 4.78 2.14 0.90
CA GLY A 102 5.25 2.17 2.29
C GLY A 102 5.57 0.78 2.84
N SER A 103 4.68 -0.21 2.62
CA SER A 103 4.92 -1.59 3.05
C SER A 103 6.10 -2.23 2.31
N VAL A 104 6.25 -1.96 1.00
CA VAL A 104 7.39 -2.43 0.20
C VAL A 104 8.70 -1.81 0.69
N ALA A 105 8.73 -0.51 0.96
CA ALA A 105 9.90 0.18 1.45
C ALA A 105 10.31 -0.32 2.85
N ALA A 106 9.34 -0.51 3.75
CA ALA A 106 9.56 -1.10 5.07
C ALA A 106 10.16 -2.50 4.98
N GLY A 107 9.62 -3.35 4.10
CA GLY A 107 10.16 -4.68 3.84
C GLY A 107 11.61 -4.65 3.36
N ARG A 108 11.91 -3.77 2.39
CA ARG A 108 13.28 -3.60 1.85
C ARG A 108 14.27 -3.15 2.92
N ALA A 109 13.89 -2.18 3.77
CA ALA A 109 14.75 -1.70 4.85
C ALA A 109 15.13 -2.82 5.83
N ILE A 110 14.18 -3.71 6.16
CA ILE A 110 14.45 -4.90 6.97
C ILE A 110 15.38 -5.87 6.24
N ALA A 111 15.14 -6.14 4.95
CA ALA A 111 15.97 -7.06 4.16
C ALA A 111 17.42 -6.58 4.02
N HIS A 112 17.62 -5.27 3.90
CA HIS A 112 18.94 -4.65 3.82
C HIS A 112 19.59 -4.44 5.19
N ARG A 113 18.91 -4.83 6.28
CA ARG A 113 19.39 -4.66 7.67
C ARG A 113 19.61 -3.20 8.06
N GLU A 114 18.86 -2.30 7.43
CA GLU A 114 18.85 -0.88 7.80
C GLU A 114 18.08 -0.68 9.12
N VAL A 115 17.07 -1.53 9.35
CA VAL A 115 16.29 -1.58 10.58
C VAL A 115 15.93 -3.02 10.93
N ASP A 116 15.75 -3.31 12.22
CA ASP A 116 15.32 -4.62 12.70
C ASP A 116 13.80 -4.82 12.62
N ARG A 117 13.04 -3.74 12.68
CA ARG A 117 11.56 -3.73 12.72
C ARG A 117 11.01 -2.53 12.01
N ALA A 118 9.89 -2.72 11.32
CA ALA A 118 9.14 -1.64 10.69
C ALA A 118 7.63 -1.85 10.84
N VAL A 119 6.89 -0.75 10.93
CA VAL A 119 5.42 -0.74 11.04
C VAL A 119 4.86 0.24 10.02
N ASN A 120 3.83 -0.18 9.29
CA ASN A 120 2.99 0.69 8.46
C ASN A 120 1.57 0.72 9.04
N PHE A 121 1.20 1.83 9.71
CA PHE A 121 -0.12 1.95 10.36
C PHE A 121 -1.30 1.91 9.37
N CYS A 122 -1.07 2.30 8.12
CA CYS A 122 -2.11 2.29 7.08
C CYS A 122 -2.10 1.00 6.25
N GLY A 123 -1.13 0.12 6.46
CA GLY A 123 -0.98 -1.15 5.76
C GLY A 123 -1.89 -2.25 6.29
N GLY A 124 -1.64 -3.48 5.81
CA GLY A 124 -2.41 -4.66 6.17
C GLY A 124 -3.63 -4.88 5.28
N LEU A 125 -3.65 -4.30 4.07
CA LEU A 125 -4.73 -4.39 3.09
C LEU A 125 -4.64 -5.71 2.30
N HIS A 126 -4.73 -6.85 2.99
CA HIS A 126 -4.41 -8.18 2.48
C HIS A 126 -5.54 -8.91 1.76
N HIS A 127 -6.76 -8.35 1.73
CA HIS A 127 -7.90 -9.00 1.07
C HIS A 127 -7.92 -8.81 -0.46
N ALA A 128 -7.19 -7.84 -0.99
CA ALA A 128 -7.14 -7.65 -2.43
C ALA A 128 -6.50 -8.86 -3.12
N MET A 129 -7.12 -9.29 -4.22
CA MET A 129 -6.67 -10.40 -5.07
C MET A 129 -5.83 -9.88 -6.23
N ALA A 130 -5.27 -10.79 -7.03
CA ALA A 130 -4.44 -10.40 -8.16
C ALA A 130 -5.16 -9.51 -9.19
N ASP A 131 -6.46 -9.68 -9.33
CA ASP A 131 -7.29 -9.02 -10.35
C ASP A 131 -8.54 -8.33 -9.78
N SER A 132 -8.69 -8.25 -8.45
CA SER A 132 -9.89 -7.64 -7.85
C SER A 132 -9.66 -7.06 -6.46
N ALA A 133 -10.36 -5.97 -6.17
CA ALA A 133 -10.53 -5.40 -4.85
C ALA A 133 -11.47 -6.27 -4.01
N SER A 134 -11.21 -6.37 -2.72
CA SER A 134 -12.03 -7.11 -1.77
C SER A 134 -11.77 -6.61 -0.34
N GLY A 135 -12.78 -6.70 0.53
CA GLY A 135 -12.62 -6.43 1.97
C GLY A 135 -11.93 -5.10 2.26
N PHE A 136 -12.35 -4.02 1.60
CA PHE A 136 -11.79 -2.65 1.73
C PHE A 136 -10.41 -2.46 1.09
N CYS A 137 -9.80 -3.52 0.55
CA CYS A 137 -8.44 -3.52 0.04
C CYS A 137 -8.43 -3.35 -1.48
N VAL A 138 -7.67 -2.36 -1.95
CA VAL A 138 -7.46 -2.10 -3.39
C VAL A 138 -6.18 -2.78 -3.87
N TYR A 139 -5.05 -2.54 -3.22
CA TYR A 139 -3.80 -3.26 -3.48
C TYR A 139 -3.38 -4.03 -2.23
N ASN A 140 -2.87 -5.25 -2.43
CA ASN A 140 -2.40 -6.12 -1.36
C ASN A 140 -0.96 -5.73 -0.98
N ASP A 141 -0.84 -4.77 -0.08
CA ASP A 141 0.45 -4.21 0.34
C ASP A 141 1.35 -5.25 1.00
N ALA A 142 0.78 -6.17 1.76
CA ALA A 142 1.53 -7.25 2.41
C ALA A 142 2.12 -8.23 1.39
N ALA A 143 1.32 -8.67 0.41
CA ALA A 143 1.80 -9.55 -0.66
C ALA A 143 2.84 -8.85 -1.54
N LEU A 144 2.66 -7.55 -1.83
CA LEU A 144 3.62 -6.73 -2.58
C LEU A 144 4.97 -6.63 -1.85
N ALA A 145 4.96 -6.40 -0.53
CA ALA A 145 6.18 -6.38 0.26
C ALA A 145 6.92 -7.72 0.19
N ILE A 146 6.21 -8.84 0.34
CA ILE A 146 6.80 -10.18 0.24
C ILE A 146 7.35 -10.45 -1.17
N ALA A 147 6.58 -10.13 -2.22
CA ALA A 147 7.00 -10.34 -3.61
C ALA A 147 8.23 -9.49 -3.98
N ALA A 148 8.29 -8.24 -3.51
CA ALA A 148 9.43 -7.35 -3.72
C ALA A 148 10.70 -7.89 -3.06
N LEU A 149 10.59 -8.46 -1.85
CA LEU A 149 11.70 -9.11 -1.16
C LEU A 149 12.20 -10.33 -1.93
N ALA A 150 11.28 -11.18 -2.40
CA ALA A 150 11.61 -12.38 -3.17
C ALA A 150 12.27 -12.08 -4.53
N SER A 151 11.89 -10.97 -5.17
CA SER A 151 12.48 -10.54 -6.45
C SER A 151 13.85 -9.87 -6.29
N GLY A 152 14.07 -9.09 -5.22
CA GLY A 152 15.35 -8.45 -4.91
C GLY A 152 16.47 -9.45 -4.61
N GLY A 153 16.13 -10.60 -4.00
CA GLY A 153 17.11 -11.68 -3.73
C GLY A 153 17.60 -12.41 -5.00
N ARG A 154 16.90 -12.34 -6.11
CA ARG A 154 17.30 -12.96 -7.39
C ARG A 154 18.30 -12.13 -8.19
N GLY A 155 18.37 -10.83 -7.96
CA GLY A 155 19.32 -9.94 -8.62
C GLY A 155 20.76 -10.08 -8.12
N ALA A 156 20.97 -10.63 -6.92
CA ALA A 156 22.30 -10.83 -6.33
C ALA A 156 22.98 -12.17 -6.77
N GLN A 157 22.28 -13.07 -7.47
CA GLN A 157 22.85 -14.34 -7.97
C GLN A 157 23.15 -14.35 -9.47
N GLY A 158 22.94 -13.25 -10.18
CA GLY A 158 23.15 -13.14 -11.63
C GLY A 158 24.52 -12.59 -12.07
N GLY A 159 25.58 -12.68 -11.27
CA GLY A 159 26.87 -12.07 -11.57
C GLY A 159 28.13 -12.82 -11.20
N LEU A 160 28.16 -14.15 -11.33
CA LEU A 160 29.40 -14.93 -11.28
C LEU A 160 29.32 -16.16 -12.22
N CYS A 161 29.31 -15.88 -13.51
CA CYS A 161 29.77 -16.83 -14.49
C CYS A 161 30.56 -16.07 -15.56
N GLY A 162 31.88 -16.12 -15.45
CA GLY A 162 32.77 -15.48 -16.42
C GLY A 162 34.25 -15.66 -16.07
N ARG A 163 34.77 -16.84 -16.26
CA ARG A 163 36.08 -17.36 -16.61
C ARG A 163 36.76 -18.19 -15.55
#